data_7f16a592d9b04935f5ac24cac346f7d7
#
_entry.id   7f16a592d9b04935f5ac24cac346f7d7
#
_cell.length_a   1.000
_cell.length_b   1.000
_cell.length_c   1.000
_cell.angle_alpha   90.00
_cell.angle_beta   90.00
_cell.angle_gamma   90.00
#
_symmetry.space_group_name_H-M   'P 1'
#
loop_
_entity.id
_entity.type
_entity.pdbx_description
1 polymer ?
#
loop_
_entity_poly.entity_id
_entity_poly.type
_entity_poly.pdbx_seq_one_letter_code
_entity_poly.pdbx_strand_id
1 'polypeptide(L)'
;MIINGYPCAYQDYGKRIIVFSNASRSHFIIQDIYAEFFRLCILQNNSKEFVIHKISQEYGVAESVVSQDFDRFTASLTRACSPSVLCSNPASAQLVVKDSDIYSLMSQDLVPFSATIEITDTCNLKCIHCYRGHPFHSYWTAATFEQALLQLRQLGTLHLTLTGGEPFTHPDFRVFLKLIKKYGFVLTLQTNATFDF
;
A
#
# COMPACT_ATOMS: atom_id res chain seq x y z
N MET A 1 -4.60 -0.16 7.42
CA MET A 1 -5.82 0.42 8.00
C MET A 1 -7.06 -0.26 7.47
N ILE A 2 -8.24 0.07 8.00
CA ILE A 2 -9.53 -0.44 7.49
C ILE A 2 -10.36 0.75 6.99
N ILE A 3 -10.85 0.67 5.76
CA ILE A 3 -11.73 1.67 5.16
C ILE A 3 -13.04 0.97 4.81
N ASN A 4 -14.15 1.41 5.41
CA ASN A 4 -15.49 0.82 5.20
C ASN A 4 -15.52 -0.71 5.38
N GLY A 5 -14.80 -1.25 6.37
CA GLY A 5 -14.70 -2.67 6.63
C GLY A 5 -13.63 -3.43 5.80
N TYR A 6 -13.00 -2.79 4.83
CA TYR A 6 -12.00 -3.41 3.97
C TYR A 6 -10.58 -3.05 4.38
N PRO A 7 -9.66 -4.04 4.49
CA PRO A 7 -8.26 -3.77 4.78
C PRO A 7 -7.58 -3.07 3.59
N CYS A 8 -6.92 -1.95 3.89
CA CYS A 8 -6.21 -1.13 2.91
C CYS A 8 -4.81 -0.80 3.41
N ALA A 9 -3.87 -0.69 2.48
CA ALA A 9 -2.57 -0.06 2.69
C ALA A 9 -2.57 1.33 2.02
N TYR A 10 -1.77 2.26 2.52
CA TYR A 10 -1.65 3.59 1.93
C TYR A 10 -0.27 4.18 2.10
N GLN A 11 0.05 5.16 1.28
CA GLN A 11 1.18 6.06 1.42
C GLN A 11 0.75 7.49 1.06
N ASP A 12 1.07 8.41 1.96
CA ASP A 12 0.84 9.84 1.75
C ASP A 12 2.12 10.50 1.19
N TYR A 13 2.01 11.13 0.03
CA TYR A 13 3.10 11.84 -0.66
C TYR A 13 2.91 13.36 -0.60
N GLY A 14 2.11 13.88 0.34
CA GLY A 14 1.80 15.29 0.48
C GLY A 14 0.76 15.78 -0.53
N LYS A 15 1.11 15.87 -1.80
CA LYS A 15 0.19 16.30 -2.87
C LYS A 15 -0.87 15.26 -3.22
N ARG A 16 -0.58 13.98 -2.98
CA ARG A 16 -1.46 12.85 -3.28
C ARG A 16 -1.30 11.74 -2.26
N ILE A 17 -2.33 10.95 -2.09
CA ILE A 17 -2.32 9.73 -1.29
C ILE A 17 -2.61 8.57 -2.23
N ILE A 18 -1.77 7.55 -2.22
CA ILE A 18 -2.02 6.30 -2.94
C ILE A 18 -2.53 5.29 -1.93
N VAL A 19 -3.65 4.68 -2.25
CA VAL A 19 -4.26 3.62 -1.43
C VAL A 19 -4.36 2.35 -2.26
N PHE A 20 -4.00 1.23 -1.65
CA PHE A 20 -4.22 -0.11 -2.19
C PHE A 20 -5.30 -0.80 -1.39
N SER A 21 -6.38 -1.22 -2.04
CA SER A 21 -7.43 -2.03 -1.42
C SER A 21 -7.14 -3.51 -1.63
N ASN A 22 -7.02 -4.25 -0.51
CA ASN A 22 -6.85 -5.71 -0.57
C ASN A 22 -8.09 -6.42 -1.11
N ALA A 23 -9.27 -5.83 -0.99
CA ALA A 23 -10.52 -6.41 -1.43
C ALA A 23 -10.71 -6.31 -2.94
N SER A 24 -10.49 -5.13 -3.52
CA SER A 24 -10.57 -4.91 -4.97
C SER A 24 -9.27 -5.24 -5.72
N ARG A 25 -8.16 -5.46 -4.98
CA ARG A 25 -6.80 -5.62 -5.52
C ARG A 25 -6.42 -4.50 -6.49
N SER A 26 -6.85 -3.29 -6.18
CA SER A 26 -6.67 -2.12 -7.03
C SER A 26 -6.05 -0.97 -6.26
N HIS A 27 -5.29 -0.15 -6.98
CA HIS A 27 -4.83 1.12 -6.47
C HIS A 27 -5.82 2.23 -6.84
N PHE A 28 -5.85 3.25 -6.00
CA PHE A 28 -6.51 4.50 -6.33
C PHE A 28 -5.73 5.68 -5.76
N ILE A 29 -5.78 6.79 -6.47
CA ILE A 29 -5.11 8.03 -6.11
C ILE A 29 -6.15 8.99 -5.55
N ILE A 30 -5.85 9.55 -4.40
CA ILE A 30 -6.62 10.61 -3.76
C ILE A 30 -5.76 11.86 -3.79
N GLN A 31 -6.28 12.95 -4.36
CA GLN A 31 -5.54 14.20 -4.50
C GLN A 31 -6.46 15.40 -4.25
N ASP A 32 -5.87 16.59 -4.22
CA ASP A 32 -6.58 17.85 -4.00
C ASP A 32 -7.37 17.84 -2.68
N ILE A 33 -8.56 18.40 -2.68
CA ILE A 33 -9.42 18.47 -1.49
C ILE A 33 -9.79 17.10 -0.93
N TYR A 34 -9.83 16.06 -1.76
CA TYR A 34 -10.11 14.69 -1.33
C TYR A 34 -8.95 14.11 -0.48
N ALA A 35 -7.71 14.53 -0.72
CA ALA A 35 -6.59 14.17 0.13
C ALA A 35 -6.73 14.79 1.54
N GLU A 36 -7.24 16.01 1.64
CA GLU A 36 -7.54 16.65 2.94
C GLU A 36 -8.69 15.93 3.67
N PHE A 37 -9.76 15.58 2.98
CA PHE A 37 -10.83 14.76 3.57
C PHE A 37 -10.31 13.43 4.08
N PHE A 38 -9.44 12.78 3.30
CA PHE A 38 -8.83 11.50 3.70
C PHE A 38 -7.99 11.65 4.97
N ARG A 39 -7.11 12.66 5.02
CA ARG A 39 -6.27 12.93 6.19
C ARG A 39 -7.09 13.21 7.44
N LEU A 40 -8.03 14.13 7.32
CA LEU A 40 -8.84 14.56 8.46
C LEU A 40 -9.79 13.47 8.95
N CYS A 41 -10.53 12.84 8.06
CA CYS A 41 -11.55 11.86 8.41
C CYS A 41 -10.96 10.47 8.70
N ILE A 42 -10.10 9.97 7.82
CA ILE A 42 -9.63 8.57 7.87
C ILE A 42 -8.37 8.44 8.74
N LEU A 43 -7.37 9.31 8.54
CA LEU A 43 -6.11 9.17 9.27
C LEU A 43 -6.18 9.76 10.68
N GLN A 44 -6.89 10.88 10.86
CA GLN A 44 -7.04 11.56 12.16
C GLN A 44 -8.34 11.19 12.88
N ASN A 45 -9.22 10.40 12.24
CA ASN A 45 -10.48 9.91 12.80
C ASN A 45 -11.41 11.04 13.32
N ASN A 46 -11.48 12.16 12.61
CA ASN A 46 -12.40 13.23 12.95
C ASN A 46 -13.81 12.97 12.42
N SER A 47 -14.82 13.59 13.04
CA SER A 47 -16.21 13.47 12.57
C SER A 47 -16.43 14.24 11.27
N LYS A 48 -17.51 13.89 10.54
CA LYS A 48 -17.91 14.56 9.31
C LYS A 48 -18.11 16.08 9.53
N GLU A 49 -18.79 16.42 10.60
CA GLU A 49 -19.11 17.81 10.96
C GLU A 49 -17.83 18.62 11.20
N PHE A 50 -16.89 18.06 11.94
CA PHE A 50 -15.58 18.69 12.17
C PHE A 50 -14.84 18.92 10.87
N VAL A 51 -14.79 17.93 9.98
CA VAL A 51 -14.08 18.02 8.70
C VAL A 51 -14.71 19.09 7.81
N ILE A 52 -16.04 19.10 7.70
CA ILE A 52 -16.77 20.11 6.90
C ILE A 52 -16.50 21.51 7.43
N HIS A 53 -16.64 21.71 8.75
CA HIS A 53 -16.43 23.01 9.35
C HIS A 53 -15.00 23.51 9.14
N LYS A 54 -14.00 22.66 9.39
CA LYS A 54 -12.59 23.01 9.23
C LYS A 54 -12.26 23.40 7.79
N ILE A 55 -12.66 22.61 6.82
CA ILE A 55 -12.43 22.89 5.39
C ILE A 55 -13.17 24.16 4.94
N SER A 56 -14.41 24.33 5.38
CA SER A 56 -15.19 25.55 5.11
C SER A 56 -14.45 26.81 5.59
N GLN A 57 -13.93 26.79 6.79
CA GLN A 57 -13.16 27.91 7.36
C GLN A 57 -11.83 28.15 6.62
N GLU A 58 -11.09 27.09 6.33
CA GLU A 58 -9.77 27.18 5.70
C GLU A 58 -9.82 27.70 4.26
N TYR A 59 -10.83 27.28 3.50
CA TYR A 59 -10.96 27.63 2.08
C TYR A 59 -12.00 28.73 1.81
N GLY A 60 -12.72 29.22 2.82
CA GLY A 60 -13.75 30.26 2.66
C GLY A 60 -14.94 29.81 1.83
N VAL A 61 -15.28 28.52 1.85
CA VAL A 61 -16.36 27.90 1.07
C VAL A 61 -17.53 27.54 1.97
N ALA A 62 -18.77 27.70 1.49
CA ALA A 62 -19.96 27.37 2.29
C ALA A 62 -19.97 25.88 2.70
N GLU A 63 -20.33 25.59 3.96
CA GLU A 63 -20.39 24.22 4.50
C GLU A 63 -21.27 23.29 3.68
N SER A 64 -22.32 23.80 3.07
CA SER A 64 -23.20 23.00 2.19
C SER A 64 -22.47 22.47 0.95
N VAL A 65 -21.56 23.24 0.38
CA VAL A 65 -20.73 22.84 -0.77
C VAL A 65 -19.71 21.78 -0.31
N VAL A 66 -19.01 22.06 0.79
CA VAL A 66 -18.03 21.11 1.36
C VAL A 66 -18.70 19.79 1.74
N SER A 67 -19.93 19.84 2.28
CA SER A 67 -20.70 18.64 2.63
C SER A 67 -21.01 17.79 1.39
N GLN A 68 -21.41 18.40 0.28
CA GLN A 68 -21.67 17.68 -0.97
C GLN A 68 -20.41 17.02 -1.51
N ASP A 69 -19.27 17.72 -1.48
CA ASP A 69 -17.99 17.17 -1.94
C ASP A 69 -17.50 16.05 -1.00
N PHE A 70 -17.71 16.17 0.30
CA PHE A 70 -17.41 15.11 1.25
C PHE A 70 -18.28 13.86 0.99
N ASP A 71 -19.55 14.00 0.69
CA ASP A 71 -20.44 12.88 0.37
C ASP A 71 -20.03 12.20 -0.96
N ARG A 72 -19.61 12.97 -1.96
CA ARG A 72 -19.02 12.43 -3.20
C ARG A 72 -17.73 11.67 -2.94
N PHE A 73 -16.85 12.23 -2.10
CA PHE A 73 -15.60 11.59 -1.68
C PHE A 73 -15.88 10.24 -1.00
N THR A 74 -16.74 10.21 0.03
CA THR A 74 -17.03 8.98 0.78
C THR A 74 -17.69 7.91 -0.10
N ALA A 75 -18.60 8.30 -0.99
CA ALA A 75 -19.21 7.39 -1.95
C ALA A 75 -18.17 6.80 -2.93
N SER A 76 -17.25 7.62 -3.43
CA SER A 76 -16.18 7.19 -4.32
C SER A 76 -15.18 6.28 -3.62
N LEU A 77 -14.82 6.61 -2.38
CA LEU A 77 -13.92 5.81 -1.56
C LEU A 77 -14.53 4.43 -1.23
N THR A 78 -15.81 4.40 -0.84
CA THR A 78 -16.53 3.14 -0.58
C THR A 78 -16.53 2.24 -1.81
N ARG A 79 -16.81 2.82 -2.98
CA ARG A 79 -16.82 2.09 -4.26
C ARG A 79 -15.44 1.54 -4.60
N ALA A 80 -14.40 2.37 -4.49
CA ALA A 80 -13.02 1.97 -4.81
C ALA A 80 -12.51 0.83 -3.90
N CYS A 81 -12.93 0.78 -2.65
CA CYS A 81 -12.54 -0.28 -1.71
C CYS A 81 -13.35 -1.57 -1.88
N SER A 82 -14.50 -1.55 -2.54
CA SER A 82 -15.42 -2.70 -2.66
C SER A 82 -14.93 -3.74 -3.68
N PRO A 83 -15.10 -5.05 -3.41
CA PRO A 83 -14.76 -6.12 -4.37
C PRO A 83 -15.53 -6.03 -5.69
N SER A 84 -16.70 -5.38 -5.70
CA SER A 84 -17.57 -5.26 -6.89
C SER A 84 -17.01 -4.34 -8.00
N VAL A 85 -15.95 -3.59 -7.74
CA VAL A 85 -15.34 -2.69 -8.75
C VAL A 85 -14.72 -3.45 -9.93
N LEU A 86 -14.33 -4.71 -9.74
CA LEU A 86 -13.80 -5.55 -10.83
C LEU A 86 -14.81 -5.86 -11.95
N CYS A 87 -16.10 -5.63 -11.71
CA CYS A 87 -17.21 -5.98 -12.64
C CYS A 87 -17.87 -4.79 -13.29
N SER A 88 -17.56 -3.54 -12.93
CA SER A 88 -18.21 -2.35 -13.45
C SER A 88 -17.22 -1.42 -14.18
N ASN A 89 -17.70 -0.83 -15.28
CA ASN A 89 -16.99 0.07 -16.17
C ASN A 89 -16.12 1.11 -15.41
N PRO A 90 -14.78 1.17 -15.61
CA PRO A 90 -13.87 2.05 -14.86
C PRO A 90 -14.13 3.55 -15.08
N ALA A 91 -14.95 3.94 -16.04
CA ALA A 91 -15.24 5.33 -16.36
C ALA A 91 -16.01 6.11 -15.28
N SER A 92 -16.57 5.43 -14.26
CA SER A 92 -17.36 6.08 -13.21
C SER A 92 -16.66 6.28 -11.88
N ALA A 93 -15.44 5.74 -11.70
CA ALA A 93 -14.65 5.93 -10.50
C ALA A 93 -13.39 6.73 -10.85
N GLN A 94 -13.45 8.06 -10.72
CA GLN A 94 -12.32 8.98 -10.94
C GLN A 94 -11.08 8.70 -10.06
N LEU A 95 -11.18 7.74 -9.14
CA LEU A 95 -10.11 7.40 -8.18
C LEU A 95 -9.34 6.13 -8.56
N VAL A 96 -9.89 5.21 -9.36
CA VAL A 96 -9.20 3.95 -9.71
C VAL A 96 -8.21 4.18 -10.85
N VAL A 97 -6.96 3.83 -10.62
CA VAL A 97 -5.84 4.07 -11.54
C VAL A 97 -5.21 2.73 -11.93
N LYS A 98 -4.75 2.62 -13.17
CA LYS A 98 -3.97 1.45 -13.60
C LYS A 98 -2.59 1.48 -12.94
N ASP A 99 -2.06 0.32 -12.60
CA ASP A 99 -0.72 0.20 -12.00
C ASP A 99 0.36 0.87 -12.85
N SER A 100 0.29 0.77 -14.19
CA SER A 100 1.19 1.45 -15.12
C SER A 100 1.26 2.96 -14.90
N ASP A 101 0.13 3.58 -14.61
CA ASP A 101 0.04 5.03 -14.43
C ASP A 101 0.64 5.44 -13.08
N ILE A 102 0.50 4.60 -12.05
CA ILE A 102 1.13 4.81 -10.74
C ILE A 102 2.64 4.73 -10.87
N TYR A 103 3.18 3.70 -11.51
CA TYR A 103 4.62 3.58 -11.72
C TYR A 103 5.20 4.76 -12.50
N SER A 104 4.48 5.25 -13.52
CA SER A 104 4.87 6.45 -14.26
C SER A 104 4.91 7.69 -13.38
N LEU A 105 3.89 7.92 -12.56
CA LEU A 105 3.83 9.05 -11.63
C LEU A 105 4.94 8.98 -10.56
N MET A 106 5.19 7.81 -9.99
CA MET A 106 6.23 7.63 -8.98
C MET A 106 7.64 7.76 -9.55
N SER A 107 7.83 7.34 -10.80
CA SER A 107 9.10 7.54 -11.51
C SER A 107 9.40 9.02 -11.74
N GLN A 108 8.40 9.83 -12.07
CA GLN A 108 8.56 11.29 -12.21
C GLN A 108 8.93 11.96 -10.88
N ASP A 109 8.38 11.47 -9.77
CA ASP A 109 8.68 11.99 -8.42
C ASP A 109 9.96 11.37 -7.81
N LEU A 110 10.66 10.47 -8.54
CA LEU A 110 11.84 9.72 -8.07
C LEU A 110 11.59 8.94 -6.77
N VAL A 111 10.39 8.42 -6.60
CA VAL A 111 9.99 7.62 -5.42
C VAL A 111 10.09 6.13 -5.73
N PRO A 112 10.81 5.33 -4.92
CA PRO A 112 10.84 3.88 -5.07
C PRO A 112 9.52 3.26 -4.59
N PHE A 113 8.53 3.21 -5.48
CA PHE A 113 7.18 2.72 -5.15
C PHE A 113 7.15 1.25 -4.73
N SER A 114 8.04 0.44 -5.27
CA SER A 114 8.21 -0.97 -4.93
C SER A 114 9.67 -1.31 -4.63
N ALA A 115 9.87 -2.27 -3.73
CA ALA A 115 11.18 -2.82 -3.42
C ALA A 115 11.14 -4.34 -3.37
N THR A 116 12.23 -4.99 -3.76
CA THR A 116 12.41 -6.43 -3.62
C THR A 116 13.51 -6.70 -2.61
N ILE A 117 13.24 -7.54 -1.62
CA ILE A 117 14.22 -7.95 -0.61
C ILE A 117 14.40 -9.47 -0.68
N GLU A 118 15.64 -9.88 -0.92
CA GLU A 118 16.07 -11.26 -0.81
C GLU A 118 16.52 -11.52 0.64
N ILE A 119 15.70 -12.23 1.43
CA ILE A 119 15.93 -12.39 2.87
C ILE A 119 16.90 -13.52 3.22
N THR A 120 17.10 -14.45 2.29
CA THR A 120 18.00 -15.61 2.44
C THR A 120 18.48 -16.10 1.09
N ASP A 121 19.66 -16.67 1.04
CA ASP A 121 20.15 -17.43 -0.12
C ASP A 121 19.92 -18.94 0.01
N THR A 122 19.46 -19.41 1.17
CA THR A 122 19.10 -20.81 1.39
C THR A 122 17.83 -21.20 0.66
N CYS A 123 17.85 -22.37 0.01
CA CYS A 123 16.70 -22.94 -0.67
C CYS A 123 16.65 -24.46 -0.44
N ASN A 124 15.45 -25.01 -0.34
CA ASN A 124 15.20 -26.44 -0.23
C ASN A 124 15.18 -27.16 -1.61
N LEU A 125 15.26 -26.42 -2.72
CA LEU A 125 15.34 -26.96 -4.08
C LEU A 125 16.67 -26.63 -4.75
N LYS A 126 17.02 -27.41 -5.78
CA LYS A 126 18.20 -27.22 -6.64
C LYS A 126 17.76 -27.16 -8.11
N CYS A 127 17.05 -26.09 -8.48
CA CYS A 127 16.54 -25.92 -9.83
C CYS A 127 17.68 -25.69 -10.84
N ILE A 128 17.64 -26.38 -11.98
CA ILE A 128 18.68 -26.29 -13.02
C ILE A 128 18.81 -24.89 -13.65
N HIS A 129 17.75 -24.09 -13.58
CA HIS A 129 17.67 -22.72 -14.11
C HIS A 129 17.80 -21.65 -13.02
N CYS A 130 18.23 -22.03 -11.82
CA CYS A 130 18.37 -21.07 -10.73
C CYS A 130 19.54 -20.11 -10.98
N TYR A 131 19.24 -18.80 -10.96
CA TYR A 131 20.26 -17.76 -11.20
C TYR A 131 21.21 -17.54 -10.01
N ARG A 132 20.88 -18.07 -8.84
CA ARG A 132 21.59 -17.74 -7.59
C ARG A 132 22.91 -18.49 -7.36
N GLY A 133 23.29 -19.43 -8.16
CA GLY A 133 24.55 -20.15 -7.99
C GLY A 133 24.65 -20.89 -6.63
N HIS A 134 25.83 -20.82 -5.99
CA HIS A 134 26.05 -21.47 -4.69
C HIS A 134 25.62 -20.56 -3.53
N PRO A 135 24.88 -21.08 -2.53
CA PRO A 135 24.45 -20.30 -1.37
C PRO A 135 25.65 -19.91 -0.50
N PHE A 136 25.69 -18.67 -0.04
CA PHE A 136 26.67 -18.14 0.89
C PHE A 136 26.22 -18.22 2.36
N HIS A 137 25.01 -18.73 2.62
CA HIS A 137 24.35 -18.78 3.93
C HIS A 137 24.22 -17.39 4.57
N SER A 138 23.83 -16.41 3.74
CA SER A 138 23.55 -15.06 4.19
C SER A 138 22.11 -14.95 4.67
N TYR A 139 21.92 -14.35 5.83
CA TYR A 139 20.60 -14.13 6.43
C TYR A 139 20.45 -12.69 6.89
N TRP A 140 19.27 -12.14 6.68
CA TRP A 140 18.87 -10.94 7.36
C TRP A 140 18.55 -11.22 8.82
N THR A 141 18.97 -10.34 9.74
CA THR A 141 18.44 -10.37 11.11
C THR A 141 17.13 -9.61 11.19
N ALA A 142 16.29 -9.91 12.19
CA ALA A 142 15.05 -9.16 12.40
C ALA A 142 15.30 -7.64 12.57
N ALA A 143 16.39 -7.27 13.25
CA ALA A 143 16.75 -5.87 13.48
C ALA A 143 17.15 -5.14 12.19
N THR A 144 18.02 -5.74 11.36
CA THR A 144 18.44 -5.14 10.09
C THR A 144 17.26 -5.07 9.10
N PHE A 145 16.40 -6.08 9.11
CA PHE A 145 15.21 -6.10 8.28
C PHE A 145 14.23 -4.98 8.70
N GLU A 146 14.00 -4.80 10.00
CA GLU A 146 13.14 -3.72 10.51
C GLU A 146 13.68 -2.34 10.13
N GLN A 147 14.99 -2.11 10.23
CA GLN A 147 15.62 -0.87 9.79
C GLN A 147 15.42 -0.61 8.30
N ALA A 148 15.57 -1.63 7.46
CA ALA A 148 15.33 -1.50 6.02
C ALA A 148 13.85 -1.13 5.72
N LEU A 149 12.90 -1.76 6.41
CA LEU A 149 11.49 -1.42 6.27
C LEU A 149 11.19 0.04 6.66
N LEU A 150 11.79 0.53 7.75
CA LEU A 150 11.65 1.93 8.17
C LEU A 150 12.16 2.89 7.09
N GLN A 151 13.35 2.63 6.55
CA GLN A 151 13.93 3.46 5.48
C GLN A 151 13.07 3.42 4.21
N LEU A 152 12.60 2.26 3.79
CA LEU A 152 11.72 2.12 2.63
C LEU A 152 10.40 2.88 2.82
N ARG A 153 9.81 2.85 4.02
CA ARG A 153 8.61 3.65 4.31
C ARG A 153 8.88 5.14 4.25
N GLN A 154 10.01 5.62 4.76
CA GLN A 154 10.41 7.02 4.69
C GLN A 154 10.63 7.48 3.24
N LEU A 155 11.14 6.60 2.37
CA LEU A 155 11.29 6.86 0.94
C LEU A 155 9.97 6.80 0.17
N GLY A 156 8.87 6.37 0.80
CA GLY A 156 7.56 6.30 0.16
C GLY A 156 7.21 4.94 -0.46
N THR A 157 8.00 3.90 -0.23
CA THR A 157 7.73 2.57 -0.75
C THR A 157 6.42 2.01 -0.16
N LEU A 158 5.53 1.54 -1.03
CA LEU A 158 4.27 0.92 -0.64
C LEU A 158 4.28 -0.60 -0.85
N HIS A 159 4.87 -1.07 -1.95
CA HIS A 159 4.92 -2.49 -2.29
C HIS A 159 6.26 -3.10 -1.91
N LEU A 160 6.20 -4.29 -1.32
CA LEU A 160 7.37 -5.08 -0.96
C LEU A 160 7.24 -6.48 -1.55
N THR A 161 8.22 -6.88 -2.34
CA THR A 161 8.38 -8.27 -2.76
C THR A 161 9.41 -8.95 -1.87
N LEU A 162 9.00 -10.01 -1.19
CA LEU A 162 9.88 -10.83 -0.38
C LEU A 162 10.27 -12.07 -1.17
N THR A 163 11.55 -12.30 -1.30
CA THR A 163 12.12 -13.40 -2.09
C THR A 163 13.43 -13.88 -1.47
N GLY A 164 14.18 -14.68 -2.20
CA GLY A 164 15.47 -15.19 -1.80
C GLY A 164 15.77 -16.50 -2.49
N GLY A 165 16.46 -17.41 -1.82
CA GLY A 165 16.47 -18.82 -2.21
C GLY A 165 15.03 -19.35 -2.10
N GLU A 166 14.64 -19.68 -0.87
CA GLU A 166 13.24 -19.92 -0.51
C GLU A 166 12.94 -19.20 0.82
N PRO A 167 12.06 -18.17 0.82
CA PRO A 167 11.81 -17.37 2.01
C PRO A 167 11.38 -18.16 3.24
N PHE A 168 10.61 -19.25 3.06
CA PHE A 168 10.15 -20.10 4.16
C PHE A 168 11.26 -20.85 4.87
N THR A 169 12.47 -20.95 4.30
CA THR A 169 13.63 -21.55 4.98
C THR A 169 14.24 -20.62 6.01
N HIS A 170 13.90 -19.33 5.98
CA HIS A 170 14.45 -18.34 6.92
C HIS A 170 13.86 -18.54 8.33
N PRO A 171 14.67 -18.67 9.38
CA PRO A 171 14.19 -18.94 10.74
C PRO A 171 13.25 -17.83 11.25
N ASP A 172 13.53 -16.58 10.92
CA ASP A 172 12.73 -15.42 11.33
C ASP A 172 11.63 -15.04 10.35
N PHE A 173 11.27 -15.87 9.35
CA PHE A 173 10.29 -15.55 8.34
C PHE A 173 8.98 -15.01 8.91
N ARG A 174 8.46 -15.67 9.98
CA ARG A 174 7.21 -15.24 10.65
C ARG A 174 7.35 -13.89 11.34
N VAL A 175 8.54 -13.55 11.83
CA VAL A 175 8.84 -12.23 12.42
C VAL A 175 8.80 -11.17 11.32
N PHE A 176 9.39 -11.45 10.15
CA PHE A 176 9.37 -10.55 9.00
C PHE A 176 7.96 -10.25 8.52
N LEU A 177 7.09 -11.25 8.44
CA LEU A 177 5.68 -11.03 8.08
C LEU A 177 4.96 -10.09 9.07
N LYS A 178 5.23 -10.22 10.38
CA LYS A 178 4.67 -9.33 11.40
C LYS A 178 5.19 -7.90 11.24
N LEU A 179 6.48 -7.72 10.96
CA LEU A 179 7.09 -6.42 10.72
C LEU A 179 6.51 -5.77 9.44
N ILE A 180 6.41 -6.50 8.34
CA ILE A 180 5.80 -6.02 7.10
C ILE A 180 4.37 -5.52 7.35
N LYS A 181 3.57 -6.30 8.09
CA LYS A 181 2.22 -5.92 8.49
C LYS A 181 2.21 -4.67 9.38
N LYS A 182 3.11 -4.60 10.39
CA LYS A 182 3.26 -3.47 11.32
C LYS A 182 3.50 -2.17 10.56
N TYR A 183 4.38 -2.19 9.55
CA TYR A 183 4.73 -1.02 8.75
C TYR A 183 3.80 -0.77 7.55
N GLY A 184 2.77 -1.60 7.35
CA GLY A 184 1.70 -1.36 6.38
C GLY A 184 2.11 -1.50 4.92
N PHE A 185 3.04 -2.38 4.60
CA PHE A 185 3.38 -2.71 3.21
C PHE A 185 2.34 -3.63 2.57
N VAL A 186 2.18 -3.49 1.27
CA VAL A 186 1.54 -4.49 0.41
C VAL A 186 2.58 -5.54 0.07
N LEU A 187 2.36 -6.79 0.51
CA LEU A 187 3.33 -7.86 0.33
C LEU A 187 3.03 -8.73 -0.89
N THR A 188 4.03 -8.90 -1.74
CA THR A 188 4.13 -9.99 -2.71
C THR A 188 5.17 -10.99 -2.21
N LEU A 189 4.82 -12.27 -2.18
CA LEU A 189 5.73 -13.34 -1.79
C LEU A 189 6.09 -14.19 -3.00
N GLN A 190 7.39 -14.29 -3.30
CA GLN A 190 7.91 -15.20 -4.31
C GLN A 190 8.45 -16.44 -3.61
N THR A 191 7.83 -17.58 -3.84
CA THR A 191 8.14 -18.86 -3.20
C THR A 191 7.95 -20.00 -4.21
N ASN A 192 8.67 -21.10 -3.99
CA ASN A 192 8.47 -22.33 -4.73
C ASN A 192 7.24 -23.13 -4.24
N ALA A 193 6.57 -22.66 -3.20
CA ALA A 193 5.35 -23.21 -2.62
C ALA A 193 5.43 -24.70 -2.22
N THR A 194 6.61 -25.20 -1.84
CA THR A 194 6.82 -26.59 -1.43
C THR A 194 6.73 -26.80 0.09
N PHE A 195 6.18 -25.83 0.82
CA PHE A 195 5.97 -25.89 2.26
C PHE A 195 4.50 -26.08 2.59
N ASP A 196 4.19 -26.90 3.59
CA ASP A 196 2.87 -26.97 4.20
C ASP A 196 2.66 -25.75 5.10
N PHE A 197 1.48 -25.13 5.02
CA PHE A 197 1.11 -23.91 5.72
C PHE A 197 0.33 -24.21 7.00
#